data_b0640f48a062f56f2d50849e64283129
#
_entry.id   b0640f48a062f56f2d50849e64283129
#
_cell.length_a   1.000
_cell.length_b   1.000
_cell.length_c   1.000
_cell.angle_alpha   90.00
_cell.angle_beta   90.00
_cell.angle_gamma   90.00
#
_symmetry.space_group_name_H-M   'P 1'
#
loop_
_entity.id
_entity.type
_entity.pdbx_description
1 polymer ?
#
loop_
_entity_poly.entity_id
_entity_poly.type
_entity_poly.pdbx_seq_one_letter_code
_entity_poly.pdbx_strand_id
1 'polypeptide(L)'
;MARHVSGLLKAVCFLFVFAVLFAVTLSPARALSTACTALNAASPVSSGLSTYNASSFSADETLTVSFTDSGAGTGGLPMNADTVIMQSRDFSQHYLVHYSSDGNAGSFSTTLTGAQLTAGGLWLKVSTANGFISPVTISCTAAVTLSSDATLSGLSFSGGALSPGFSASNTSYHATVDYAVSSVTLTPVTTHAAATVTVNGNVVSSGSASPSVNLSVGTNTITIVVTAEDGTTKNYSVVIQRNEQTPVAGNVSAQVASNSQDNPIALTLSGGTATAVNLVSAPQHGTLMISGTTVTYTPLAGYSGSDSFTYNASNSAGTSANATASLTITAPAAVTISPASGALTPATVGSAWSQNVSVTG
;
A
#
# COMPACT_ATOMS: atom_id res chain seq x y z
N MET A 1 -63.80 24.09 12.11
CA MET A 1 -63.03 24.62 13.27
C MET A 1 -61.70 23.92 13.24
N ALA A 2 -60.69 24.61 12.82
CA ALA A 2 -59.44 24.97 13.48
C ALA A 2 -58.57 23.72 13.87
N ARG A 3 -57.30 23.63 13.64
CA ARG A 3 -56.19 24.51 13.22
C ARG A 3 -55.01 23.60 12.80
N HIS A 4 -54.31 24.05 11.78
CA HIS A 4 -52.93 23.66 11.47
C HIS A 4 -52.01 23.70 12.68
N VAL A 5 -51.13 22.69 12.80
CA VAL A 5 -49.78 22.89 13.34
C VAL A 5 -48.82 22.11 12.46
N SER A 6 -48.09 22.86 11.67
CA SER A 6 -46.91 22.40 10.95
C SER A 6 -45.74 22.22 11.94
N GLY A 7 -45.27 20.99 12.08
CA GLY A 7 -44.02 20.67 12.79
C GLY A 7 -42.86 20.54 11.83
N LEU A 8 -42.04 21.58 11.74
CA LEU A 8 -40.80 21.64 11.00
C LEU A 8 -39.80 20.71 11.65
N LEU A 9 -39.56 19.55 11.03
CA LEU A 9 -38.48 18.61 11.46
C LEU A 9 -37.14 19.21 11.01
N LYS A 10 -36.49 19.92 11.91
CA LYS A 10 -35.09 20.34 11.72
C LYS A 10 -34.21 19.11 11.76
N ALA A 11 -33.72 18.71 10.60
CA ALA A 11 -32.60 17.77 10.50
C ALA A 11 -31.35 18.42 11.13
N VAL A 12 -31.03 18.03 12.35
CA VAL A 12 -29.76 18.36 12.98
C VAL A 12 -28.71 17.42 12.37
N CYS A 13 -27.97 17.94 11.40
CA CYS A 13 -26.79 17.30 10.87
C CYS A 13 -25.72 17.34 11.97
N PHE A 14 -25.60 16.26 12.73
CA PHE A 14 -24.46 16.06 13.63
C PHE A 14 -23.22 15.80 12.78
N LEU A 15 -22.49 16.87 12.51
CA LEU A 15 -21.13 16.80 12.00
C LEU A 15 -20.26 16.26 13.15
N PHE A 16 -20.06 14.95 13.21
CA PHE A 16 -19.00 14.36 14.03
C PHE A 16 -17.67 14.75 13.40
N VAL A 17 -17.14 15.89 13.82
CA VAL A 17 -15.73 16.17 13.68
C VAL A 17 -15.02 15.21 14.64
N PHE A 18 -14.57 14.08 14.12
CA PHE A 18 -13.54 13.28 14.77
C PHE A 18 -12.28 14.13 14.79
N ALA A 19 -12.11 14.92 15.86
CA ALA A 19 -10.81 15.38 16.26
C ALA A 19 -10.02 14.12 16.65
N VAL A 20 -9.29 13.55 15.70
CA VAL A 20 -8.22 12.62 15.99
C VAL A 20 -7.19 13.43 16.77
N LEU A 21 -7.29 13.36 18.09
CA LEU A 21 -6.27 13.87 18.98
C LEU A 21 -5.04 12.97 18.71
N PHE A 22 -4.20 13.39 17.77
CA PHE A 22 -2.85 12.87 17.68
C PHE A 22 -2.20 13.19 19.04
N ALA A 23 -2.14 12.21 19.91
CA ALA A 23 -1.17 12.23 20.98
C ALA A 23 0.19 12.17 20.28
N VAL A 24 0.71 13.34 19.90
CA VAL A 24 2.12 13.50 19.61
C VAL A 24 2.79 13.15 20.94
N THR A 25 3.26 11.92 21.07
CA THR A 25 4.23 11.58 22.11
C THR A 25 5.47 12.36 21.73
N LEU A 26 5.55 13.61 22.23
CA LEU A 26 6.78 14.39 22.16
C LEU A 26 7.88 13.49 22.72
N SER A 27 8.92 13.25 21.93
CA SER A 27 10.17 12.70 22.45
C SER A 27 10.46 13.42 23.77
N PRO A 28 10.88 12.72 24.85
CA PRO A 28 11.12 13.39 26.11
C PRO A 28 12.07 14.54 25.84
N ALA A 29 11.59 15.77 26.08
CA ALA A 29 12.38 16.97 25.87
C ALA A 29 13.71 16.74 26.60
N ARG A 30 14.82 16.81 25.86
CA ARG A 30 16.14 16.67 26.46
C ARG A 30 16.24 17.69 27.58
N ALA A 31 16.74 17.26 28.73
CA ALA A 31 16.92 18.15 29.85
C ALA A 31 17.84 19.32 29.44
N LEU A 32 17.39 20.55 29.71
CA LEU A 32 18.18 21.75 29.46
C LEU A 32 19.49 21.67 30.22
N SER A 33 20.57 22.25 29.66
CA SER A 33 21.83 22.44 30.39
C SER A 33 21.62 23.27 31.66
N THR A 34 22.54 23.14 32.58
CA THR A 34 22.50 23.94 33.83
C THR A 34 22.48 25.43 33.53
N ALA A 35 23.23 25.89 32.51
CA ALA A 35 23.25 27.29 32.11
C ALA A 35 21.92 27.74 31.50
N CYS A 36 21.31 26.94 30.64
CA CYS A 36 20.02 27.22 30.03
C CYS A 36 18.89 27.27 31.07
N THR A 37 18.89 26.33 32.01
CA THR A 37 17.96 26.32 33.15
C THR A 37 18.11 27.57 34.04
N ALA A 38 19.35 27.96 34.31
CA ALA A 38 19.62 29.15 35.12
C ALA A 38 19.17 30.44 34.43
N LEU A 39 19.37 30.56 33.11
CA LEU A 39 18.89 31.72 32.36
C LEU A 39 17.36 31.81 32.35
N ASN A 40 16.67 30.72 32.14
CA ASN A 40 15.21 30.69 32.20
C ASN A 40 14.68 31.09 33.59
N ALA A 41 15.35 30.65 34.65
CA ALA A 41 14.98 31.00 36.02
C ALA A 41 15.26 32.46 36.34
N ALA A 42 16.26 33.09 35.70
CA ALA A 42 16.60 34.51 35.89
C ALA A 42 15.71 35.47 35.09
N SER A 43 14.97 34.94 34.11
CA SER A 43 14.09 35.75 33.25
C SER A 43 12.76 36.09 33.94
N PRO A 44 12.20 37.32 33.76
CA PRO A 44 12.78 38.46 33.07
C PRO A 44 13.85 39.21 33.92
N VAL A 45 14.84 39.77 33.24
CA VAL A 45 15.92 40.57 33.87
C VAL A 45 15.60 42.04 33.73
N SER A 46 15.43 42.74 34.85
CA SER A 46 15.08 44.16 34.88
C SER A 46 16.30 45.10 34.86
N SER A 47 17.34 44.73 35.59
CA SER A 47 18.61 45.47 35.61
C SER A 47 19.70 44.64 36.28
N GLY A 48 20.95 44.95 35.99
CA GLY A 48 22.09 44.35 36.66
C GLY A 48 23.03 43.60 35.71
N LEU A 49 24.08 43.04 36.31
CA LEU A 49 25.07 42.22 35.61
C LEU A 49 24.94 40.78 36.11
N SER A 50 24.75 39.90 35.19
CA SER A 50 24.74 38.46 35.46
C SER A 50 25.74 37.76 34.54
N THR A 51 26.50 36.83 35.09
CA THR A 51 27.45 36.02 34.32
C THR A 51 27.02 34.55 34.35
N TYR A 52 27.02 33.93 33.23
CA TYR A 52 26.70 32.51 33.08
C TYR A 52 27.88 31.79 32.43
N ASN A 53 28.16 30.57 32.87
CA ASN A 53 29.23 29.76 32.29
C ASN A 53 28.74 29.11 30.98
N ALA A 54 29.26 29.56 29.87
CA ALA A 54 28.86 29.05 28.56
C ALA A 54 29.32 27.61 28.31
N SER A 55 30.32 27.09 29.00
CA SER A 55 30.71 25.68 28.92
C SER A 55 29.62 24.72 29.37
N SER A 56 28.59 25.23 30.03
CA SER A 56 27.43 24.46 30.46
C SER A 56 26.30 24.44 29.41
N PHE A 57 26.38 25.23 28.32
CA PHE A 57 25.41 25.18 27.26
C PHE A 57 25.70 24.00 26.33
N SER A 58 24.64 23.36 25.86
CA SER A 58 24.75 22.36 24.80
C SER A 58 24.77 23.03 23.41
N ALA A 59 25.51 22.47 22.48
CA ALA A 59 25.62 23.04 21.13
C ALA A 59 24.29 23.13 20.38
N ASP A 60 23.33 22.33 20.77
CA ASP A 60 21.97 22.22 20.22
C ASP A 60 20.94 23.10 20.96
N GLU A 61 21.36 23.89 21.94
CA GLU A 61 20.48 24.84 22.61
C GLU A 61 20.38 26.16 21.84
N THR A 62 19.23 26.80 21.93
CA THR A 62 19.00 28.14 21.37
C THR A 62 18.56 29.08 22.48
N LEU A 63 19.09 30.31 22.47
CA LEU A 63 18.78 31.37 23.40
C LEU A 63 18.09 32.49 22.64
N THR A 64 16.85 32.78 23.01
CA THR A 64 16.11 33.94 22.51
C THR A 64 16.08 35.04 23.52
N VAL A 65 16.45 36.24 23.12
CA VAL A 65 16.44 37.46 23.92
C VAL A 65 15.45 38.42 23.30
N SER A 66 14.49 38.91 24.11
CA SER A 66 13.49 39.87 23.64
C SER A 66 13.18 40.93 24.69
N PHE A 67 12.89 42.14 24.21
CA PHE A 67 12.46 43.27 25.03
C PHE A 67 11.75 44.30 24.17
N THR A 68 11.13 45.28 24.79
CA THR A 68 10.52 46.43 24.11
C THR A 68 11.22 47.71 24.58
N ASP A 69 11.58 48.58 23.62
CA ASP A 69 12.04 49.94 23.88
C ASP A 69 10.83 50.88 23.74
N SER A 70 10.55 51.67 24.76
CA SER A 70 9.44 52.63 24.76
C SER A 70 9.80 53.98 24.08
N GLY A 71 11.03 54.10 23.66
CA GLY A 71 11.58 55.34 23.10
C GLY A 71 12.00 56.36 24.14
N ALA A 72 13.02 57.09 23.88
CA ALA A 72 13.47 58.18 24.76
C ALA A 72 12.43 59.30 24.79
N GLY A 73 12.09 59.78 25.98
CA GLY A 73 11.33 61.00 26.11
C GLY A 73 12.03 62.18 25.41
N THR A 74 11.25 63.01 24.74
CA THR A 74 11.73 64.18 23.98
C THR A 74 12.59 65.08 24.82
N GLY A 75 13.89 65.10 24.63
CA GLY A 75 14.75 66.15 25.12
C GLY A 75 16.04 65.70 25.73
N GLY A 76 17.09 65.67 24.93
CA GLY A 76 18.45 65.76 25.42
C GLY A 76 19.30 64.52 25.27
N LEU A 77 20.52 64.77 24.92
CA LEU A 77 21.63 63.88 24.62
C LEU A 77 21.72 62.58 25.45
N PRO A 78 22.13 61.47 24.85
CA PRO A 78 22.12 60.14 25.47
C PRO A 78 23.31 59.96 26.44
N MET A 79 23.29 60.57 27.55
CA MET A 79 24.39 60.40 28.53
C MET A 79 24.20 59.09 29.33
N ASN A 80 23.06 58.43 29.29
CA ASN A 80 22.81 57.14 29.97
C ASN A 80 21.75 56.33 29.20
N ALA A 81 22.07 55.90 28.00
CA ALA A 81 21.17 54.99 27.24
C ALA A 81 20.97 53.68 28.01
N ASP A 82 19.71 53.19 28.03
CA ASP A 82 19.45 51.83 28.47
C ASP A 82 20.12 50.86 27.46
N THR A 83 20.77 49.84 27.98
CA THR A 83 21.55 48.92 27.14
C THR A 83 21.29 47.46 27.49
N VAL A 84 21.26 46.63 26.50
CA VAL A 84 21.31 45.17 26.62
C VAL A 84 22.55 44.68 25.88
N ILE A 85 23.45 44.05 26.59
CA ILE A 85 24.71 43.54 26.05
C ILE A 85 24.83 42.07 26.43
N MET A 86 25.05 41.22 25.43
CA MET A 86 25.50 39.86 25.60
C MET A 86 26.83 39.69 24.87
N GLN A 87 27.81 39.17 25.58
CA GLN A 87 29.17 39.04 25.05
C GLN A 87 29.81 37.74 25.51
N SER A 88 30.74 37.20 24.74
CA SER A 88 31.57 36.09 25.19
C SER A 88 32.48 36.58 26.36
N ARG A 89 32.74 35.70 27.30
CA ARG A 89 33.45 36.06 28.55
C ARG A 89 34.92 36.44 28.34
N ASP A 90 35.54 35.95 27.29
CA ASP A 90 36.95 36.23 26.98
C ASP A 90 37.20 37.62 26.38
N PHE A 91 36.14 38.37 26.13
CA PHE A 91 36.17 39.71 25.55
C PHE A 91 36.94 39.79 24.21
N SER A 92 37.39 38.66 23.65
CA SER A 92 38.17 38.60 22.41
C SER A 92 37.32 38.72 21.17
N GLN A 93 36.02 38.54 21.31
CA GLN A 93 35.08 38.50 20.20
C GLN A 93 33.98 39.55 20.33
N HIS A 94 33.37 39.88 19.22
CA HIS A 94 32.31 40.87 19.07
C HIS A 94 31.12 40.55 19.98
N TYR A 95 30.36 41.60 20.32
CA TYR A 95 29.11 41.43 21.04
C TYR A 95 28.18 40.46 20.30
N LEU A 96 27.66 39.47 21.03
CA LEU A 96 26.63 38.59 20.52
C LEU A 96 25.30 39.32 20.38
N VAL A 97 25.00 40.21 21.34
CA VAL A 97 23.89 41.15 21.29
C VAL A 97 24.41 42.46 21.86
N HIS A 98 24.23 43.55 21.14
CA HIS A 98 24.48 44.89 21.61
C HIS A 98 23.35 45.79 21.17
N TYR A 99 22.52 46.19 22.07
CA TYR A 99 21.44 47.13 21.86
C TYR A 99 21.64 48.32 22.80
N SER A 100 21.43 49.53 22.29
CA SER A 100 21.39 50.75 23.05
C SER A 100 20.17 51.53 22.60
N SER A 101 19.35 52.01 23.53
CA SER A 101 18.18 52.81 23.20
C SER A 101 18.60 54.03 22.43
N ASP A 102 18.06 54.25 21.24
CA ASP A 102 18.38 55.34 20.32
C ASP A 102 17.29 56.43 20.28
N GLY A 103 16.33 56.33 21.14
CA GLY A 103 15.19 57.23 21.20
C GLY A 103 14.00 56.80 20.34
N ASN A 104 14.09 55.66 19.62
CA ASN A 104 12.99 55.12 18.85
C ASN A 104 12.30 53.99 19.62
N ALA A 105 10.97 54.03 19.68
CA ALA A 105 10.20 52.95 20.28
C ALA A 105 10.19 51.73 19.33
N GLY A 106 10.31 50.52 19.87
CA GLY A 106 10.28 49.28 19.09
C GLY A 106 10.41 48.03 19.93
N SER A 107 10.17 46.89 19.29
CA SER A 107 10.41 45.58 19.88
C SER A 107 11.67 44.94 19.26
N PHE A 108 12.50 44.41 20.11
CA PHE A 108 13.71 43.70 19.74
C PHE A 108 13.57 42.20 20.08
N SER A 109 14.00 41.36 19.17
CA SER A 109 14.15 39.92 19.44
C SER A 109 15.30 39.37 18.62
N THR A 110 16.16 38.60 19.23
CA THR A 110 17.24 37.87 18.54
C THR A 110 17.42 36.49 19.14
N THR A 111 17.99 35.59 18.34
CA THR A 111 18.23 34.20 18.75
C THR A 111 19.70 33.86 18.53
N LEU A 112 20.33 33.29 19.57
CA LEU A 112 21.70 32.79 19.56
C LEU A 112 21.69 31.27 19.62
N THR A 113 22.55 30.64 18.84
CA THR A 113 22.71 29.18 18.86
C THR A 113 23.68 28.73 19.92
N GLY A 114 23.55 27.50 20.44
CA GLY A 114 24.47 26.94 21.40
C GLY A 114 25.92 26.97 20.93
N ALA A 115 26.18 26.81 19.61
CA ALA A 115 27.52 26.94 19.05
C ALA A 115 28.14 28.36 19.27
N GLN A 116 27.31 29.40 19.22
CA GLN A 116 27.74 30.77 19.52
C GLN A 116 27.94 30.98 21.06
N LEU A 117 27.21 30.20 21.87
CA LEU A 117 27.23 30.29 23.34
C LEU A 117 28.39 29.49 23.94
N THR A 118 28.90 28.47 23.26
CA THR A 118 29.98 27.60 23.77
C THR A 118 31.38 28.19 23.65
N ALA A 119 31.55 29.30 22.94
CA ALA A 119 32.86 29.93 22.72
C ALA A 119 33.29 30.87 23.83
N GLY A 120 33.50 30.37 25.05
CA GLY A 120 34.22 31.13 26.06
C GLY A 120 33.40 31.69 27.23
N GLY A 121 32.14 31.34 27.39
CA GLY A 121 31.29 31.86 28.50
C GLY A 121 30.43 33.04 28.07
N LEU A 122 29.30 33.17 28.76
CA LEU A 122 28.33 34.23 28.49
C LEU A 122 28.33 35.30 29.57
N TRP A 123 28.47 36.54 29.16
CA TRP A 123 28.30 37.70 30.00
C TRP A 123 27.06 38.48 29.51
N LEU A 124 26.10 38.64 30.40
CA LEU A 124 24.90 39.43 30.16
C LEU A 124 24.93 40.68 31.05
N LYS A 125 24.77 41.85 30.43
CA LYS A 125 24.56 43.11 31.09
C LYS A 125 23.26 43.73 30.61
N VAL A 126 22.38 44.03 31.55
CA VAL A 126 21.16 44.80 31.28
C VAL A 126 21.24 46.07 32.15
N SER A 127 21.13 47.22 31.52
CA SER A 127 21.04 48.51 32.19
C SER A 127 19.75 49.19 31.72
N THR A 128 18.86 49.38 32.67
CA THR A 128 17.54 50.01 32.44
C THR A 128 17.37 51.20 33.38
N ALA A 129 18.45 51.95 33.58
CA ALA A 129 18.51 53.06 34.55
C ALA A 129 17.47 54.16 34.25
N ASN A 130 17.10 54.35 33.01
CA ASN A 130 16.15 55.34 32.58
C ASN A 130 14.74 54.77 32.36
N GLY A 131 14.57 53.45 32.44
CA GLY A 131 13.28 52.78 32.31
C GLY A 131 12.68 52.73 30.89
N PHE A 132 13.48 52.97 29.86
CA PHE A 132 13.03 52.93 28.47
C PHE A 132 12.89 51.52 27.95
N ILE A 133 13.79 50.61 28.37
CA ILE A 133 13.74 49.19 28.01
C ILE A 133 12.89 48.45 29.01
N SER A 134 11.89 47.71 28.55
CA SER A 134 11.14 46.78 29.37
C SER A 134 12.04 45.67 29.93
N PRO A 135 11.62 44.93 30.96
CA PRO A 135 12.38 43.80 31.45
C PRO A 135 12.75 42.87 30.31
N VAL A 136 14.03 42.52 30.20
CA VAL A 136 14.53 41.64 29.14
C VAL A 136 14.08 40.21 29.41
N THR A 137 13.31 39.65 28.48
CA THR A 137 12.90 38.27 28.53
C THR A 137 13.95 37.41 27.84
N ILE A 138 14.40 36.38 28.52
CA ILE A 138 15.35 35.40 28.01
C ILE A 138 14.69 34.03 28.07
N SER A 139 14.66 33.36 26.92
CA SER A 139 14.15 32.02 26.81
C SER A 139 15.22 31.13 26.18
N CYS A 140 15.63 30.12 26.90
CA CYS A 140 16.58 29.13 26.44
C CYS A 140 15.87 27.79 26.23
N THR A 141 16.01 27.23 25.04
CA THR A 141 15.37 25.97 24.65
C THR A 141 16.39 25.00 24.07
N ALA A 142 16.21 23.70 24.34
CA ALA A 142 16.97 22.69 23.64
C ALA A 142 16.43 22.53 22.23
N ALA A 143 17.29 22.31 21.24
CA ALA A 143 16.86 21.87 19.95
C ALA A 143 16.26 20.47 20.08
N VAL A 144 15.10 20.26 19.51
CA VAL A 144 14.51 18.95 19.39
C VAL A 144 15.27 18.23 18.27
N THR A 145 16.12 17.27 18.61
CA THR A 145 16.69 16.37 17.61
C THR A 145 15.63 15.35 17.23
N LEU A 146 15.02 15.56 16.09
CA LEU A 146 14.06 14.62 15.54
C LEU A 146 14.75 13.31 15.16
N SER A 147 14.07 12.19 15.38
CA SER A 147 14.59 10.87 15.02
C SER A 147 14.57 10.68 13.50
N SER A 148 15.66 10.19 12.95
CA SER A 148 15.75 9.76 11.53
C SER A 148 15.44 8.27 11.34
N ASP A 149 14.99 7.55 12.39
CA ASP A 149 14.70 6.13 12.30
C ASP A 149 13.38 5.86 11.60
N ALA A 150 13.48 5.55 10.30
CA ALA A 150 12.39 5.12 9.42
C ALA A 150 12.32 3.59 9.28
N THR A 151 12.76 2.81 10.26
CA THR A 151 12.78 1.36 10.18
C THR A 151 11.53 0.71 10.76
N LEU A 152 11.23 -0.51 10.27
CA LEU A 152 10.26 -1.40 10.90
C LEU A 152 10.98 -2.31 11.92
N SER A 153 10.32 -2.58 13.04
CA SER A 153 10.68 -3.63 14.01
C SER A 153 9.88 -4.91 13.79
N GLY A 154 8.80 -4.86 13.01
CA GLY A 154 7.97 -6.01 12.67
C GLY A 154 7.15 -5.78 11.40
N LEU A 155 6.90 -6.87 10.68
CA LEU A 155 5.98 -6.90 9.53
C LEU A 155 5.37 -8.29 9.42
N SER A 156 4.05 -8.35 9.40
CA SER A 156 3.30 -9.56 9.13
C SER A 156 2.16 -9.29 8.15
N PHE A 157 1.59 -10.34 7.57
CA PHE A 157 0.41 -10.22 6.72
C PHE A 157 -0.57 -11.37 6.98
N SER A 158 -1.84 -11.16 6.68
CA SER A 158 -2.93 -12.09 6.98
C SER A 158 -2.93 -13.37 6.11
N GLY A 159 -2.19 -13.39 5.01
CA GLY A 159 -2.18 -14.49 4.05
C GLY A 159 -1.17 -15.60 4.35
N GLY A 160 -0.37 -15.49 5.43
CA GLY A 160 0.61 -16.52 5.79
C GLY A 160 1.98 -15.98 6.19
N ALA A 161 3.05 -16.62 5.74
CA ALA A 161 4.42 -16.22 6.06
C ALA A 161 5.07 -15.41 4.93
N LEU A 162 5.90 -14.45 5.31
CA LEU A 162 6.79 -13.73 4.38
C LEU A 162 8.06 -14.56 4.10
N SER A 163 8.57 -14.45 2.88
CA SER A 163 9.85 -15.02 2.47
C SER A 163 10.77 -13.92 1.88
N PRO A 164 11.97 -13.73 2.41
CA PRO A 164 12.46 -14.27 3.68
C PRO A 164 11.61 -13.78 4.85
N GLY A 165 11.69 -14.46 6.00
CA GLY A 165 11.07 -14.00 7.24
C GLY A 165 11.50 -12.57 7.57
N PHE A 166 10.67 -11.85 8.32
CA PHE A 166 10.95 -10.44 8.62
C PHE A 166 12.33 -10.24 9.26
N SER A 167 13.07 -9.24 8.76
CA SER A 167 14.30 -8.72 9.33
C SER A 167 14.35 -7.21 9.10
N ALA A 168 14.77 -6.43 10.10
CA ALA A 168 14.83 -4.96 10.02
C ALA A 168 15.77 -4.43 8.91
N SER A 169 16.75 -5.24 8.49
CA SER A 169 17.68 -4.91 7.39
C SER A 169 17.11 -5.20 6.00
N ASN A 170 16.09 -6.05 5.89
CA ASN A 170 15.50 -6.43 4.62
C ASN A 170 14.32 -5.50 4.27
N THR A 171 14.28 -5.06 3.01
CA THR A 171 13.21 -4.19 2.51
C THR A 171 12.35 -4.83 1.42
N SER A 172 12.64 -6.08 1.05
CA SER A 172 11.93 -6.80 0.00
C SER A 172 11.49 -8.17 0.47
N TYR A 173 10.20 -8.46 0.34
CA TYR A 173 9.58 -9.70 0.78
C TYR A 173 8.71 -10.28 -0.32
N HIS A 174 8.57 -11.60 -0.30
CA HIS A 174 7.70 -12.35 -1.18
C HIS A 174 6.75 -13.22 -0.37
N ALA A 175 5.58 -13.50 -0.95
CA ALA A 175 4.65 -14.48 -0.42
C ALA A 175 3.86 -15.11 -1.57
N THR A 176 3.30 -16.30 -1.34
CA THR A 176 2.37 -16.96 -2.25
C THR A 176 1.09 -17.26 -1.48
N VAL A 177 -0.05 -17.00 -2.10
CA VAL A 177 -1.36 -17.29 -1.53
C VAL A 177 -2.20 -18.05 -2.53
N ASP A 178 -3.11 -18.86 -2.03
CA ASP A 178 -4.04 -19.61 -2.87
C ASP A 178 -5.05 -18.71 -3.58
N TYR A 179 -5.66 -19.23 -4.66
CA TYR A 179 -6.71 -18.53 -5.41
C TYR A 179 -7.85 -18.01 -4.52
N ALA A 180 -8.21 -18.78 -3.48
CA ALA A 180 -9.29 -18.42 -2.58
C ALA A 180 -9.02 -17.13 -1.76
N VAL A 181 -7.73 -16.73 -1.61
CA VAL A 181 -7.34 -15.52 -0.89
C VAL A 181 -7.42 -14.33 -1.85
N SER A 182 -8.55 -13.65 -1.87
CA SER A 182 -8.79 -12.52 -2.77
C SER A 182 -8.31 -11.18 -2.23
N SER A 183 -7.98 -11.10 -0.94
CA SER A 183 -7.46 -9.90 -0.29
C SER A 183 -6.64 -10.23 0.95
N VAL A 184 -5.77 -9.31 1.35
CA VAL A 184 -4.92 -9.43 2.54
C VAL A 184 -4.83 -8.11 3.29
N THR A 185 -4.39 -8.15 4.54
CA THR A 185 -3.98 -6.99 5.33
C THR A 185 -2.53 -7.15 5.75
N LEU A 186 -1.81 -6.04 5.91
CA LEU A 186 -0.45 -6.00 6.43
C LEU A 186 -0.45 -5.32 7.79
N THR A 187 0.39 -5.81 8.70
CA THR A 187 0.56 -5.24 10.04
C THR A 187 2.02 -4.81 10.21
N PRO A 188 2.35 -3.56 9.84
CA PRO A 188 3.67 -3.00 10.03
C PRO A 188 3.83 -2.49 11.47
N VAL A 189 5.02 -2.67 12.06
CA VAL A 189 5.39 -2.14 13.36
C VAL A 189 6.63 -1.26 13.19
N THR A 190 6.51 0.05 13.46
CA THR A 190 7.64 0.97 13.39
C THR A 190 8.60 0.75 14.56
N THR A 191 9.90 0.97 14.34
CA THR A 191 10.90 0.90 15.42
C THR A 191 10.77 2.09 16.33
N HIS A 192 10.67 3.30 15.77
CA HIS A 192 10.52 4.53 16.52
C HIS A 192 9.04 4.91 16.70
N ALA A 193 8.65 5.31 17.92
CA ALA A 193 7.25 5.57 18.26
C ALA A 193 6.65 6.78 17.52
N ALA A 194 7.47 7.79 17.19
CA ALA A 194 7.04 8.98 16.43
C ALA A 194 7.06 8.76 14.90
N ALA A 195 7.60 7.63 14.41
CA ALA A 195 7.55 7.32 12.98
C ALA A 195 6.13 6.96 12.55
N THR A 196 5.76 7.39 11.35
CA THR A 196 4.48 7.04 10.72
C THR A 196 4.69 6.00 9.62
N VAL A 197 3.64 5.23 9.30
CA VAL A 197 3.72 4.22 8.24
C VAL A 197 2.48 4.26 7.37
N THR A 198 2.68 4.04 6.06
CA THR A 198 1.60 3.87 5.09
C THR A 198 1.73 2.53 4.37
N VAL A 199 0.58 1.96 3.98
CA VAL A 199 0.48 0.77 3.12
C VAL A 199 -0.30 1.17 1.88
N ASN A 200 0.32 1.08 0.71
CA ASN A 200 -0.23 1.59 -0.56
C ASN A 200 -0.78 3.03 -0.43
N GLY A 201 -0.06 3.89 0.32
CA GLY A 201 -0.42 5.28 0.57
C GLY A 201 -1.47 5.51 1.67
N ASN A 202 -2.11 4.48 2.20
CA ASN A 202 -3.04 4.60 3.32
C ASN A 202 -2.30 4.58 4.66
N VAL A 203 -2.56 5.56 5.51
CA VAL A 203 -1.95 5.64 6.85
C VAL A 203 -2.42 4.46 7.70
N VAL A 204 -1.46 3.84 8.39
CA VAL A 204 -1.70 2.70 9.28
C VAL A 204 -1.05 2.99 10.63
N SER A 205 -1.76 2.75 11.73
CA SER A 205 -1.14 2.85 13.06
C SER A 205 -0.15 1.69 13.26
N SER A 206 1.01 2.00 13.83
CA SER A 206 2.02 0.98 14.15
C SER A 206 1.43 -0.18 14.93
N GLY A 207 1.64 -1.40 14.49
CA GLY A 207 1.10 -2.63 15.09
C GLY A 207 -0.36 -2.92 14.76
N SER A 208 -1.02 -2.10 13.96
CA SER A 208 -2.40 -2.33 13.51
C SER A 208 -2.43 -2.89 12.09
N ALA A 209 -3.50 -3.62 11.76
CA ALA A 209 -3.72 -4.09 10.40
C ALA A 209 -4.08 -2.94 9.46
N SER A 210 -3.55 -2.97 8.25
CA SER A 210 -3.91 -2.03 7.18
C SER A 210 -5.37 -2.24 6.72
N PRO A 211 -5.95 -1.28 5.98
CA PRO A 211 -7.09 -1.58 5.13
C PRO A 211 -6.82 -2.80 4.24
N SER A 212 -7.89 -3.51 3.86
CA SER A 212 -7.80 -4.69 3.00
C SER A 212 -7.22 -4.31 1.63
N VAL A 213 -6.21 -5.03 1.17
CA VAL A 213 -5.60 -4.91 -0.15
C VAL A 213 -6.12 -6.05 -1.02
N ASN A 214 -6.86 -5.72 -2.07
CA ASN A 214 -7.36 -6.71 -3.02
C ASN A 214 -6.21 -7.28 -3.86
N LEU A 215 -6.25 -8.57 -4.12
CA LEU A 215 -5.27 -9.30 -4.93
C LEU A 215 -5.88 -9.74 -6.25
N SER A 216 -5.27 -9.37 -7.35
CA SER A 216 -5.49 -10.00 -8.66
C SER A 216 -4.78 -11.35 -8.72
N VAL A 217 -5.26 -12.27 -9.56
CA VAL A 217 -4.50 -13.49 -9.89
C VAL A 217 -3.15 -13.09 -10.49
N GLY A 218 -2.09 -13.78 -10.12
CA GLY A 218 -0.73 -13.41 -10.50
C GLY A 218 -0.03 -12.51 -9.47
N THR A 219 0.88 -11.69 -9.93
CA THR A 219 1.77 -10.87 -9.09
C THR A 219 1.10 -9.58 -8.64
N ASN A 220 1.14 -9.31 -7.33
CA ASN A 220 0.66 -8.09 -6.69
C ASN A 220 1.80 -7.48 -5.86
N THR A 221 2.08 -6.21 -6.05
CA THR A 221 3.12 -5.50 -5.28
C THR A 221 2.46 -4.54 -4.31
N ILE A 222 2.80 -4.66 -3.04
CA ILE A 222 2.33 -3.79 -1.96
C ILE A 222 3.52 -2.99 -1.45
N THR A 223 3.39 -1.67 -1.44
CA THR A 223 4.42 -0.75 -0.96
C THR A 223 4.10 -0.28 0.44
N ILE A 224 5.09 -0.32 1.32
CA ILE A 224 5.02 0.21 2.66
C ILE A 224 6.06 1.33 2.76
N VAL A 225 5.62 2.51 3.20
CA VAL A 225 6.52 3.65 3.40
C VAL A 225 6.50 4.02 4.87
N VAL A 226 7.66 3.98 5.49
CA VAL A 226 7.87 4.49 6.86
C VAL A 226 8.48 5.87 6.76
N THR A 227 7.91 6.83 7.47
CA THR A 227 8.42 8.20 7.57
C THR A 227 8.83 8.47 9.02
N ALA A 228 10.09 8.76 9.22
CA ALA A 228 10.65 9.14 10.51
C ALA A 228 10.16 10.53 10.95
N GLU A 229 10.44 10.89 12.19
CA GLU A 229 10.05 12.17 12.77
C GLU A 229 10.69 13.37 12.05
N ASP A 230 11.93 13.23 11.55
CA ASP A 230 12.65 14.26 10.79
C ASP A 230 12.25 14.34 9.30
N GLY A 231 11.30 13.49 8.86
CA GLY A 231 10.86 13.39 7.47
C GLY A 231 11.65 12.39 6.61
N THR A 232 12.70 11.76 7.13
CA THR A 232 13.42 10.69 6.43
C THR A 232 12.48 9.52 6.14
N THR A 233 12.54 8.96 4.94
CA THR A 233 11.66 7.85 4.54
C THR A 233 12.43 6.58 4.22
N LYS A 234 11.80 5.42 4.49
CA LYS A 234 12.28 4.11 4.06
C LYS A 234 11.14 3.31 3.45
N ASN A 235 11.39 2.75 2.28
CA ASN A 235 10.42 1.96 1.53
C ASN A 235 10.65 0.47 1.74
N TYR A 236 9.56 -0.28 1.94
CA TYR A 236 9.52 -1.73 1.94
C TYR A 236 8.54 -2.21 0.87
N SER A 237 8.82 -3.36 0.28
CA SER A 237 8.00 -3.98 -0.76
C SER A 237 7.62 -5.41 -0.37
N VAL A 238 6.35 -5.74 -0.52
CA VAL A 238 5.85 -7.11 -0.39
C VAL A 238 5.25 -7.51 -1.73
N VAL A 239 5.85 -8.49 -2.39
CA VAL A 239 5.38 -9.05 -3.66
C VAL A 239 4.61 -10.33 -3.36
N ILE A 240 3.31 -10.33 -3.61
CA ILE A 240 2.43 -11.47 -3.37
C ILE A 240 2.01 -12.10 -4.68
N GLN A 241 2.35 -13.37 -4.86
CA GLN A 241 1.85 -14.21 -5.94
C GLN A 241 0.54 -14.85 -5.50
N ARG A 242 -0.60 -14.45 -6.09
CA ARG A 242 -1.87 -15.15 -5.94
C ARG A 242 -2.00 -16.21 -7.02
N ASN A 243 -2.13 -17.46 -6.61
CA ASN A 243 -2.23 -18.61 -7.52
C ASN A 243 -3.45 -18.48 -8.44
N GLU A 244 -3.36 -19.10 -9.61
CA GLU A 244 -4.52 -19.30 -10.46
C GLU A 244 -5.49 -20.31 -9.84
N GLN A 245 -6.76 -20.29 -10.26
CA GLN A 245 -7.71 -21.32 -9.92
C GLN A 245 -7.40 -22.60 -10.72
N THR A 246 -7.48 -23.78 -10.09
CA THR A 246 -7.42 -25.06 -10.79
C THR A 246 -8.62 -25.20 -11.74
N PRO A 247 -8.43 -25.74 -12.98
CA PRO A 247 -9.54 -26.05 -13.87
C PRO A 247 -10.49 -27.08 -13.27
N VAL A 248 -11.71 -27.10 -13.78
CA VAL A 248 -12.71 -28.14 -13.52
C VAL A 248 -13.13 -28.74 -14.86
N ALA A 249 -12.92 -30.04 -15.02
CA ALA A 249 -13.45 -30.81 -16.14
C ALA A 249 -14.83 -31.37 -15.77
N GLY A 250 -15.81 -31.20 -16.67
CA GLY A 250 -17.16 -31.72 -16.54
C GLY A 250 -17.44 -32.83 -17.51
N ASN A 251 -18.38 -33.72 -17.19
CA ASN A 251 -18.83 -34.76 -18.12
C ASN A 251 -19.50 -34.17 -19.35
N VAL A 252 -19.26 -34.77 -20.51
CA VAL A 252 -19.85 -34.35 -21.77
C VAL A 252 -20.45 -35.54 -22.53
N SER A 253 -21.40 -35.27 -23.43
CA SER A 253 -21.95 -36.23 -24.35
C SER A 253 -21.90 -35.66 -25.76
N ALA A 254 -21.46 -36.46 -26.73
CA ALA A 254 -21.37 -36.04 -28.13
C ALA A 254 -21.87 -37.14 -29.06
N GLN A 255 -22.41 -36.73 -30.21
CA GLN A 255 -22.78 -37.62 -31.30
C GLN A 255 -21.78 -37.45 -32.43
N VAL A 256 -21.39 -38.57 -33.02
CA VAL A 256 -20.42 -38.62 -34.10
C VAL A 256 -20.94 -39.57 -35.18
N ALA A 257 -20.85 -39.21 -36.44
CA ALA A 257 -21.26 -40.10 -37.51
C ALA A 257 -20.24 -41.25 -37.71
N SER A 258 -20.70 -42.45 -37.96
CA SER A 258 -19.85 -43.57 -38.36
C SER A 258 -19.06 -43.21 -39.64
N ASN A 259 -17.80 -43.68 -39.72
CA ASN A 259 -16.87 -43.41 -40.82
C ASN A 259 -16.50 -41.94 -41.03
N SER A 260 -16.82 -41.06 -40.09
CA SER A 260 -16.32 -39.68 -40.12
C SER A 260 -14.92 -39.61 -39.52
N GLN A 261 -14.22 -38.48 -39.72
CA GLN A 261 -12.86 -38.27 -39.23
C GLN A 261 -12.76 -36.94 -38.49
N ASP A 262 -11.85 -36.86 -37.55
CA ASP A 262 -11.45 -35.63 -36.82
C ASP A 262 -12.63 -34.83 -36.25
N ASN A 263 -13.64 -35.54 -35.72
CA ASN A 263 -14.83 -34.89 -35.16
C ASN A 263 -14.48 -34.12 -33.89
N PRO A 264 -14.71 -32.79 -33.81
CA PRO A 264 -14.42 -32.01 -32.63
C PRO A 264 -15.36 -32.40 -31.49
N ILE A 265 -14.79 -32.67 -30.31
CA ILE A 265 -15.52 -32.94 -29.07
C ILE A 265 -15.48 -31.71 -28.21
N ALA A 266 -16.62 -31.05 -28.01
CA ALA A 266 -16.73 -29.88 -27.16
C ALA A 266 -16.65 -30.33 -25.68
N LEU A 267 -15.54 -30.04 -25.02
CA LEU A 267 -15.34 -30.35 -23.61
C LEU A 267 -15.97 -29.27 -22.71
N THR A 268 -16.50 -29.68 -21.56
CA THR A 268 -16.97 -28.76 -20.53
C THR A 268 -15.82 -28.45 -19.59
N LEU A 269 -15.24 -27.28 -19.74
CA LEU A 269 -14.17 -26.78 -18.89
C LEU A 269 -14.62 -25.50 -18.16
N SER A 270 -14.39 -25.43 -16.85
CA SER A 270 -14.74 -24.28 -15.99
C SER A 270 -13.68 -24.07 -14.91
N GLY A 271 -13.94 -23.15 -13.96
CA GLY A 271 -12.95 -22.82 -12.94
C GLY A 271 -11.83 -21.98 -13.54
N GLY A 272 -10.57 -22.34 -13.28
CA GLY A 272 -9.41 -21.69 -13.88
C GLY A 272 -9.23 -22.02 -15.35
N THR A 273 -8.60 -21.13 -16.11
CA THR A 273 -8.30 -21.35 -17.52
C THR A 273 -7.41 -22.57 -17.68
N ALA A 274 -7.91 -23.62 -18.37
CA ALA A 274 -7.11 -24.79 -18.69
C ALA A 274 -6.08 -24.46 -19.77
N THR A 275 -4.85 -24.96 -19.61
CA THR A 275 -3.78 -24.86 -20.62
C THR A 275 -3.58 -26.18 -21.36
N ALA A 276 -4.00 -27.30 -20.75
CA ALA A 276 -3.91 -28.60 -21.35
C ALA A 276 -5.08 -29.49 -20.94
N VAL A 277 -5.45 -30.43 -21.81
CA VAL A 277 -6.32 -31.59 -21.56
C VAL A 277 -5.45 -32.84 -21.63
N ASN A 278 -5.59 -33.70 -20.63
CA ASN A 278 -4.83 -34.94 -20.55
C ASN A 278 -5.79 -36.12 -20.65
N LEU A 279 -5.45 -37.11 -21.45
CA LEU A 279 -6.18 -38.37 -21.58
C LEU A 279 -5.88 -39.25 -20.34
N VAL A 280 -6.93 -39.72 -19.68
CA VAL A 280 -6.83 -40.66 -18.55
C VAL A 280 -7.11 -42.06 -18.97
N SER A 281 -8.19 -42.29 -19.79
CA SER A 281 -8.47 -43.55 -20.45
C SER A 281 -8.87 -43.32 -21.87
N ALA A 282 -8.32 -44.13 -22.80
CA ALA A 282 -8.60 -44.05 -24.23
C ALA A 282 -9.98 -44.66 -24.55
N PRO A 283 -10.62 -44.21 -25.63
CA PRO A 283 -11.81 -44.89 -26.19
C PRO A 283 -11.44 -46.25 -26.73
N GLN A 284 -12.42 -47.16 -26.79
CA GLN A 284 -12.20 -48.54 -27.28
C GLN A 284 -12.50 -48.69 -28.76
N HIS A 285 -13.33 -47.83 -29.33
CA HIS A 285 -13.85 -47.95 -30.69
C HIS A 285 -13.48 -46.75 -31.58
N GLY A 286 -12.37 -46.08 -31.26
CA GLY A 286 -11.86 -44.94 -32.04
C GLY A 286 -10.51 -44.46 -31.59
N THR A 287 -10.04 -43.37 -32.19
CA THR A 287 -8.79 -42.68 -31.84
C THR A 287 -9.05 -41.24 -31.48
N LEU A 288 -8.25 -40.71 -30.58
CA LEU A 288 -8.27 -39.29 -30.16
C LEU A 288 -7.02 -38.58 -30.65
N MET A 289 -7.19 -37.33 -31.09
CA MET A 289 -6.12 -36.37 -31.21
C MET A 289 -6.37 -35.23 -30.21
N ILE A 290 -5.37 -34.92 -29.39
CA ILE A 290 -5.44 -33.87 -28.40
C ILE A 290 -4.36 -32.83 -28.71
N SER A 291 -4.76 -31.55 -28.78
CA SER A 291 -3.84 -30.41 -28.95
C SER A 291 -4.26 -29.28 -28.03
N GLY A 292 -3.45 -29.03 -26.97
CA GLY A 292 -3.79 -28.10 -25.94
C GLY A 292 -5.10 -28.49 -25.23
N THR A 293 -6.16 -27.72 -25.42
CA THR A 293 -7.50 -27.98 -24.85
C THR A 293 -8.50 -28.50 -25.88
N THR A 294 -8.08 -28.70 -27.13
CA THR A 294 -8.94 -29.23 -28.21
C THR A 294 -8.80 -30.73 -28.31
N VAL A 295 -9.93 -31.42 -28.54
CA VAL A 295 -9.99 -32.87 -28.70
C VAL A 295 -10.80 -33.17 -29.95
N THR A 296 -10.26 -34.02 -30.80
CA THR A 296 -11.00 -34.60 -31.92
C THR A 296 -11.05 -36.13 -31.79
N TYR A 297 -12.14 -36.74 -32.27
CA TYR A 297 -12.37 -38.16 -32.22
C TYR A 297 -12.65 -38.69 -33.62
N THR A 298 -12.02 -39.82 -33.96
CA THR A 298 -12.25 -40.57 -35.21
C THR A 298 -12.68 -41.98 -34.85
N PRO A 299 -13.95 -42.38 -35.14
CA PRO A 299 -14.42 -43.73 -34.88
C PRO A 299 -13.71 -44.76 -35.74
N LEU A 300 -13.62 -46.00 -35.24
CA LEU A 300 -13.20 -47.14 -36.09
C LEU A 300 -14.13 -47.30 -37.28
N ALA A 301 -13.56 -47.64 -38.42
CA ALA A 301 -14.32 -47.83 -39.64
C ALA A 301 -15.44 -48.89 -39.47
N GLY A 302 -16.66 -48.53 -39.85
CA GLY A 302 -17.84 -49.38 -39.75
C GLY A 302 -18.43 -49.52 -38.36
N TYR A 303 -17.82 -48.91 -37.30
CA TYR A 303 -18.38 -48.99 -35.97
C TYR A 303 -19.57 -48.02 -35.79
N SER A 304 -20.62 -48.51 -35.12
CA SER A 304 -21.74 -47.72 -34.59
C SER A 304 -22.12 -48.27 -33.23
N GLY A 305 -22.46 -47.37 -32.31
CA GLY A 305 -22.72 -47.73 -30.90
C GLY A 305 -22.16 -46.71 -29.94
N SER A 306 -22.00 -47.08 -28.68
CA SER A 306 -21.45 -46.23 -27.65
C SER A 306 -19.94 -46.40 -27.52
N ASP A 307 -19.22 -45.32 -27.28
CA ASP A 307 -17.81 -45.30 -26.86
C ASP A 307 -17.63 -44.25 -25.75
N SER A 308 -16.50 -44.22 -25.12
CA SER A 308 -16.19 -43.21 -24.09
C SER A 308 -14.71 -43.10 -23.86
N PHE A 309 -14.29 -41.93 -23.41
CA PHE A 309 -12.95 -41.68 -22.85
C PHE A 309 -13.03 -40.87 -21.58
N THR A 310 -12.02 -40.96 -20.73
CA THR A 310 -11.90 -40.10 -19.55
C THR A 310 -10.75 -39.13 -19.73
N TYR A 311 -10.96 -37.93 -19.24
CA TYR A 311 -9.99 -36.83 -19.36
C TYR A 311 -9.94 -35.98 -18.09
N ASN A 312 -8.88 -35.21 -17.93
CA ASN A 312 -8.80 -34.10 -16.98
C ASN A 312 -8.20 -32.89 -17.67
N ALA A 313 -8.29 -31.75 -17.00
CA ALA A 313 -7.73 -30.49 -17.47
C ALA A 313 -6.72 -29.94 -16.48
N SER A 314 -5.67 -29.28 -16.94
CA SER A 314 -4.61 -28.73 -16.10
C SER A 314 -4.21 -27.32 -16.49
N ASN A 315 -3.69 -26.58 -15.52
CA ASN A 315 -2.98 -25.31 -15.67
C ASN A 315 -1.83 -25.24 -14.64
N SER A 316 -1.23 -24.07 -14.45
CA SER A 316 -0.13 -23.86 -13.48
C SER A 316 -0.55 -24.12 -12.02
N ALA A 317 -1.84 -24.02 -11.69
CA ALA A 317 -2.37 -24.26 -10.34
C ALA A 317 -2.63 -25.74 -10.03
N GLY A 318 -2.70 -26.60 -11.05
CA GLY A 318 -2.90 -28.03 -10.87
C GLY A 318 -3.82 -28.68 -11.90
N THR A 319 -4.28 -29.88 -11.59
CA THR A 319 -5.08 -30.74 -12.46
C THR A 319 -6.47 -30.97 -11.84
N SER A 320 -7.51 -30.94 -12.68
CA SER A 320 -8.89 -31.20 -12.27
C SER A 320 -9.11 -32.68 -11.88
N ALA A 321 -10.23 -32.96 -11.26
CA ALA A 321 -10.77 -34.32 -11.21
C ALA A 321 -11.03 -34.83 -12.63
N ASN A 322 -11.10 -36.17 -12.77
CA ASN A 322 -11.41 -36.83 -14.04
C ASN A 322 -12.88 -36.61 -14.43
N ALA A 323 -13.11 -36.42 -15.71
CA ALA A 323 -14.42 -36.34 -16.32
C ALA A 323 -14.56 -37.36 -17.46
N THR A 324 -15.79 -37.75 -17.77
CA THR A 324 -16.09 -38.73 -18.83
C THR A 324 -16.73 -38.03 -20.02
N ALA A 325 -16.21 -38.29 -21.22
CA ALA A 325 -16.85 -37.98 -22.48
C ALA A 325 -17.54 -39.24 -23.00
N SER A 326 -18.86 -39.21 -23.05
CA SER A 326 -19.70 -40.28 -23.61
C SER A 326 -19.99 -39.97 -25.07
N LEU A 327 -19.69 -40.92 -25.96
CA LEU A 327 -19.84 -40.78 -27.39
C LEU A 327 -20.93 -41.71 -27.89
N THR A 328 -21.78 -41.23 -28.79
CA THR A 328 -22.74 -42.05 -29.54
C THR A 328 -22.39 -41.97 -31.01
N ILE A 329 -21.94 -43.10 -31.58
CA ILE A 329 -21.56 -43.22 -32.98
C ILE A 329 -22.80 -43.68 -33.73
N THR A 330 -23.34 -42.78 -34.58
CA THR A 330 -24.57 -43.05 -35.34
C THR A 330 -24.26 -43.78 -36.61
N ALA A 331 -24.99 -44.84 -36.88
CA ALA A 331 -24.92 -45.58 -38.17
C ALA A 331 -25.30 -44.65 -39.34
N PRO A 332 -24.75 -44.88 -40.54
CA PRO A 332 -25.25 -44.22 -41.74
C PRO A 332 -26.76 -44.47 -41.92
N ALA A 333 -27.46 -43.51 -42.46
CA ALA A 333 -28.85 -43.74 -42.82
C ALA A 333 -28.98 -44.96 -43.78
N ALA A 334 -29.99 -45.81 -43.53
CA ALA A 334 -30.20 -46.93 -44.37
C ALA A 334 -30.54 -46.47 -45.83
N VAL A 335 -29.74 -46.92 -46.80
CA VAL A 335 -30.01 -46.63 -48.18
C VAL A 335 -31.16 -47.51 -48.62
N THR A 336 -32.26 -46.94 -48.99
CA THR A 336 -33.37 -47.67 -49.60
C THR A 336 -33.27 -47.59 -51.10
N ILE A 337 -33.29 -48.78 -51.72
CA ILE A 337 -33.29 -48.88 -53.16
C ILE A 337 -34.75 -49.12 -53.61
N SER A 338 -35.25 -48.21 -54.40
CA SER A 338 -36.60 -48.37 -55.00
C SER A 338 -36.47 -48.53 -56.51
N PRO A 339 -37.16 -49.49 -57.09
CA PRO A 339 -38.24 -50.31 -56.55
C PRO A 339 -37.75 -51.39 -55.59
N ALA A 340 -38.57 -51.72 -54.58
CA ALA A 340 -38.37 -52.86 -53.72
C ALA A 340 -38.30 -54.13 -54.54
N SER A 341 -37.51 -55.07 -54.03
CA SER A 341 -37.23 -56.32 -54.76
C SER A 341 -38.45 -56.96 -55.41
N GLY A 342 -38.37 -57.24 -56.68
CA GLY A 342 -39.38 -58.04 -57.44
C GLY A 342 -40.01 -57.37 -58.65
N ALA A 343 -39.82 -56.08 -58.88
CA ALA A 343 -40.45 -55.36 -59.97
C ALA A 343 -39.53 -55.08 -61.20
N LEU A 344 -38.60 -56.00 -61.48
CA LEU A 344 -37.83 -55.89 -62.71
C LEU A 344 -38.71 -56.35 -63.85
N THR A 345 -38.94 -55.50 -64.83
CA THR A 345 -39.63 -55.93 -66.04
C THR A 345 -38.82 -56.96 -66.82
N PRO A 346 -39.41 -58.07 -67.27
CA PRO A 346 -38.68 -59.06 -68.06
C PRO A 346 -38.09 -58.44 -69.32
N ALA A 347 -36.80 -58.67 -69.59
CA ALA A 347 -36.14 -58.21 -70.78
C ALA A 347 -36.49 -59.16 -71.91
N THR A 348 -36.86 -58.63 -73.11
CA THR A 348 -37.03 -59.39 -74.33
C THR A 348 -35.70 -59.58 -75.08
N VAL A 349 -35.40 -60.79 -75.55
CA VAL A 349 -34.15 -61.05 -76.23
C VAL A 349 -34.05 -60.14 -77.48
N GLY A 350 -32.95 -59.35 -77.56
CA GLY A 350 -32.69 -58.45 -78.69
C GLY A 350 -33.09 -56.99 -78.50
N SER A 351 -33.69 -56.62 -77.38
CA SER A 351 -34.01 -55.24 -77.07
C SER A 351 -33.06 -54.67 -75.94
N ALA A 352 -32.64 -53.43 -76.13
CA ALA A 352 -31.90 -52.76 -75.08
C ALA A 352 -32.81 -52.60 -73.82
N TRP A 353 -32.37 -53.10 -72.66
CA TRP A 353 -33.08 -53.00 -71.42
C TRP A 353 -32.43 -51.95 -70.57
N SER A 354 -33.21 -51.06 -70.02
CA SER A 354 -32.75 -50.09 -69.00
C SER A 354 -33.82 -49.91 -67.94
N GLN A 355 -33.43 -49.86 -66.72
CA GLN A 355 -34.33 -49.55 -65.63
C GLN A 355 -33.70 -48.48 -64.72
N ASN A 356 -34.47 -47.45 -64.39
CA ASN A 356 -34.05 -46.45 -63.46
C ASN A 356 -34.19 -46.99 -62.06
N VAL A 357 -33.11 -46.95 -61.31
CA VAL A 357 -33.08 -47.25 -59.87
C VAL A 357 -32.86 -45.92 -59.15
N SER A 358 -33.79 -45.52 -58.34
CA SER A 358 -33.56 -44.36 -57.44
C SER A 358 -33.02 -44.85 -56.10
N VAL A 359 -31.98 -44.17 -55.65
CA VAL A 359 -31.37 -44.39 -54.33
C VAL A 359 -31.69 -43.17 -53.49
N THR A 360 -32.35 -43.38 -52.37
CA THR A 360 -32.60 -42.37 -51.35
C THR A 360 -31.90 -42.80 -50.08
N GLY A 361 -31.08 -41.89 -49.49
CA GLY A 361 -30.33 -42.12 -48.27
C GLY A 361 -30.22 -40.84 -47.43
#